data_b4b5b383f1507c5681bce027c9ef831c
#
_entry.id   b4b5b383f1507c5681bce027c9ef831c
#
_cell.length_a   1.000
_cell.length_b   1.000
_cell.length_c   1.000
_cell.angle_alpha   90.00
_cell.angle_beta   90.00
_cell.angle_gamma   90.00
#
_symmetry.space_group_name_H-M   'P 1'
#
loop_
_entity.id
_entity.type
_entity.pdbx_description
1 polymer ?
#
loop_
_entity_poly.entity_id
_entity_poly.type
_entity_poly.pdbx_seq_one_letter_code
_entity_poly.pdbx_strand_id
1 'polypeptide(L)'
;MKLVLVLLLLVGLEVNAQSVGDVFGGISFIQPSIKDESSRNLGTFKPTVVGLGLAYLVTDNVALEANAFDGSGDSSLTPTSVATYTVKIKNGYSLSVRPFIAFNASWGGYAKLGRQFGTQTTVVKTSVSQKSTDSSYAQTVYGLGISYNINPKWGISSEYVWTKKGDSETNKNTSMGIGIRYKF
;
A
#
# COMPACT_ATOMS: atom_id res chain seq x y z
N MET A 1 -12.86 -16.81 8.53
CA MET A 1 -12.51 -15.96 7.39
C MET A 1 -13.27 -16.36 6.13
N LYS A 2 -14.60 -16.54 6.19
CA LYS A 2 -15.45 -16.95 5.05
C LYS A 2 -16.69 -16.07 4.82
N LEU A 3 -16.81 -14.91 5.48
CA LEU A 3 -18.03 -14.10 5.45
C LEU A 3 -17.93 -12.78 4.65
N VAL A 4 -16.79 -12.45 4.07
CA VAL A 4 -16.61 -11.17 3.35
C VAL A 4 -16.92 -11.28 1.85
N LEU A 5 -17.06 -12.47 1.31
CA LEU A 5 -17.19 -12.68 -0.15
C LEU A 5 -18.63 -12.62 -0.70
N VAL A 6 -19.65 -12.55 0.14
CA VAL A 6 -21.06 -12.67 -0.32
C VAL A 6 -21.78 -11.33 -0.48
N LEU A 7 -21.22 -10.21 0.01
CA LEU A 7 -21.90 -8.90 -0.03
C LEU A 7 -21.68 -8.09 -1.32
N LEU A 8 -21.04 -8.63 -2.33
CA LEU A 8 -20.57 -7.92 -3.52
C LEU A 8 -21.48 -8.03 -4.75
N LEU A 9 -22.67 -8.59 -4.64
CA LEU A 9 -23.45 -8.99 -5.85
C LEU A 9 -24.74 -8.21 -6.13
N LEU A 10 -25.11 -7.21 -5.36
CA LEU A 10 -26.39 -6.50 -5.56
C LEU A 10 -26.29 -4.99 -5.35
N VAL A 11 -25.67 -4.25 -6.26
CA VAL A 11 -26.02 -2.83 -6.45
C VAL A 11 -25.97 -2.48 -7.94
N GLY A 12 -27.09 -1.97 -8.38
CA GLY A 12 -27.41 -1.67 -9.76
C GLY A 12 -26.49 -0.68 -10.45
N LEU A 13 -26.50 -0.82 -11.73
CA LEU A 13 -25.75 -0.14 -12.77
C LEU A 13 -26.11 1.34 -12.88
N GLU A 14 -25.24 2.24 -12.42
CA GLU A 14 -25.14 3.55 -13.03
C GLU A 14 -23.72 3.74 -13.56
N VAL A 15 -23.66 3.97 -14.87
CA VAL A 15 -22.42 4.23 -15.61
C VAL A 15 -21.95 5.62 -15.27
N ASN A 16 -20.98 5.75 -14.40
CA ASN A 16 -20.31 7.02 -14.18
C ASN A 16 -18.95 7.01 -14.86
N ALA A 17 -18.90 7.66 -16.01
CA ALA A 17 -17.67 7.97 -16.69
C ALA A 17 -16.78 8.82 -15.75
N GLN A 18 -15.56 8.38 -15.53
CA GLN A 18 -14.52 9.23 -14.96
C GLN A 18 -14.07 10.19 -16.05
N SER A 19 -13.89 11.46 -15.72
CA SER A 19 -13.53 12.51 -16.67
C SER A 19 -12.28 13.24 -16.24
N VAL A 20 -11.56 13.80 -17.19
CA VAL A 20 -10.43 14.70 -16.93
C VAL A 20 -10.84 15.78 -15.92
N GLY A 21 -10.02 16.00 -14.91
CA GLY A 21 -10.29 16.94 -13.83
C GLY A 21 -10.95 16.34 -12.59
N ASP A 22 -11.43 15.09 -12.64
CA ASP A 22 -11.96 14.42 -11.45
C ASP A 22 -10.91 14.28 -10.35
N VAL A 23 -11.32 14.59 -9.12
CA VAL A 23 -10.51 14.46 -7.92
C VAL A 23 -11.07 13.36 -7.03
N PHE A 24 -10.23 12.52 -6.54
CA PHE A 24 -10.57 11.46 -5.60
C PHE A 24 -9.75 11.61 -4.32
N GLY A 25 -10.38 11.43 -3.18
CA GLY A 25 -9.69 11.23 -1.91
C GLY A 25 -9.96 9.85 -1.36
N GLY A 26 -9.06 9.29 -0.60
CA GLY A 26 -9.25 7.94 -0.07
C GLY A 26 -8.43 7.62 1.16
N ILE A 27 -8.86 6.56 1.82
CA ILE A 27 -8.16 5.93 2.94
C ILE A 27 -7.80 4.52 2.53
N SER A 28 -6.58 4.09 2.84
CA SER A 28 -6.11 2.75 2.56
C SER A 28 -5.50 2.08 3.79
N PHE A 29 -5.67 0.76 3.86
CA PHE A 29 -4.98 -0.13 4.80
C PHE A 29 -4.01 -0.97 4.00
N ILE A 30 -2.73 -0.91 4.37
CA ILE A 30 -1.65 -1.52 3.62
C ILE A 30 -0.87 -2.44 4.56
N GLN A 31 -0.56 -3.64 4.11
CA GLN A 31 0.30 -4.57 4.82
C GLN A 31 1.56 -4.83 3.99
N PRO A 32 2.67 -4.13 4.27
CA PRO A 32 3.97 -4.43 3.70
C PRO A 32 4.47 -5.80 4.14
N SER A 33 5.16 -6.48 3.26
CA SER A 33 5.87 -7.74 3.49
C SER A 33 7.36 -7.47 3.28
N ILE A 34 8.09 -7.26 4.37
CA ILE A 34 9.48 -6.85 4.40
C ILE A 34 10.32 -8.09 4.73
N LYS A 35 11.01 -8.62 3.73
CA LYS A 35 11.90 -9.77 3.92
C LYS A 35 13.24 -9.30 4.50
N ASP A 36 13.69 -9.96 5.56
CA ASP A 36 15.06 -9.77 6.04
C ASP A 36 16.03 -10.51 5.12
N GLU A 37 16.92 -9.74 4.49
CA GLU A 37 17.95 -10.24 3.57
C GLU A 37 19.34 -10.27 4.23
N SER A 38 19.39 -10.01 5.54
CA SER A 38 20.64 -10.15 6.28
C SER A 38 21.06 -11.63 6.30
N SER A 39 22.36 -11.87 6.51
CA SER A 39 22.91 -13.23 6.69
C SER A 39 22.25 -14.03 7.83
N ARG A 40 21.43 -13.37 8.66
CA ARG A 40 20.69 -13.97 9.77
C ARG A 40 19.39 -14.64 9.35
N ASN A 41 18.84 -14.30 8.17
CA ASN A 41 17.59 -14.82 7.62
C ASN A 41 16.43 -14.86 8.66
N LEU A 42 16.18 -13.71 9.29
CA LEU A 42 15.21 -13.60 10.40
C LEU A 42 13.78 -13.93 9.98
N GLY A 43 13.45 -13.85 8.68
CA GLY A 43 12.11 -14.10 8.15
C GLY A 43 11.48 -12.88 7.50
N THR A 44 10.14 -12.81 7.54
CA THR A 44 9.38 -11.75 6.89
C THR A 44 8.55 -10.98 7.91
N PHE A 45 8.78 -9.67 7.99
CA PHE A 45 8.00 -8.74 8.81
C PHE A 45 6.77 -8.25 8.03
N LYS A 46 5.64 -8.12 8.72
CA LYS A 46 4.36 -7.65 8.15
C LYS A 46 3.73 -6.55 9.03
N PRO A 47 4.36 -5.37 9.12
CA PRO A 47 3.75 -4.25 9.82
C PRO A 47 2.45 -3.81 9.12
N THR A 48 1.62 -3.06 9.79
CA THR A 48 0.39 -2.49 9.21
C THR A 48 0.54 -0.99 9.07
N VAL A 49 -0.01 -0.44 7.99
CA VAL A 49 0.08 0.97 7.63
C VAL A 49 -1.31 1.48 7.24
N VAL A 50 -1.65 2.68 7.66
CA VAL A 50 -2.83 3.43 7.20
C VAL A 50 -2.36 4.58 6.32
N GLY A 51 -3.01 4.76 5.18
CA GLY A 51 -2.70 5.82 4.23
C GLY A 51 -3.90 6.71 3.93
N LEU A 52 -3.59 7.97 3.63
CA LEU A 52 -4.52 8.95 3.04
C LEU A 52 -4.00 9.28 1.65
N GLY A 53 -4.87 9.26 0.66
CA GLY A 53 -4.50 9.49 -0.73
C GLY A 53 -5.38 10.54 -1.41
N LEU A 54 -4.78 11.23 -2.37
CA LEU A 54 -5.47 12.08 -3.34
C LEU A 54 -5.06 11.62 -4.74
N ALA A 55 -6.01 11.56 -5.65
CA ALA A 55 -5.77 11.29 -7.06
C ALA A 55 -6.48 12.32 -7.93
N TYR A 56 -5.82 12.78 -8.98
CA TYR A 56 -6.33 13.71 -9.97
C TYR A 56 -6.24 13.10 -11.37
N LEU A 57 -7.34 13.07 -12.10
CA LEU A 57 -7.38 12.57 -13.46
C LEU A 57 -6.83 13.59 -14.44
N VAL A 58 -5.67 13.28 -15.02
CA VAL A 58 -5.03 14.11 -16.07
C VAL A 58 -5.51 13.74 -17.47
N THR A 59 -6.00 12.53 -17.64
CA THR A 59 -6.71 12.04 -18.83
C THR A 59 -7.82 11.09 -18.39
N ASP A 60 -8.69 10.67 -19.30
CA ASP A 60 -9.77 9.71 -19.01
C ASP A 60 -9.27 8.36 -18.48
N ASN A 61 -7.99 8.05 -18.68
CA ASN A 61 -7.40 6.76 -18.33
C ASN A 61 -6.11 6.87 -17.47
N VAL A 62 -5.73 8.07 -17.04
CA VAL A 62 -4.49 8.27 -16.25
C VAL A 62 -4.75 9.23 -15.10
N ALA A 63 -4.41 8.80 -13.90
CA ALA A 63 -4.41 9.65 -12.70
C ALA A 63 -2.99 9.90 -12.19
N LEU A 64 -2.78 11.08 -11.63
CA LEU A 64 -1.67 11.38 -10.72
C LEU A 64 -2.15 11.13 -9.30
N GLU A 65 -1.37 10.42 -8.53
CA GLU A 65 -1.73 10.02 -7.17
C GLU A 65 -0.64 10.43 -6.18
N ALA A 66 -1.06 11.08 -5.09
CA ALA A 66 -0.23 11.41 -3.94
C ALA A 66 -0.81 10.73 -2.70
N ASN A 67 0.03 10.03 -1.94
CA ASN A 67 -0.38 9.38 -0.70
C ASN A 67 0.56 9.78 0.42
N ALA A 68 -0.01 10.00 1.62
CA ALA A 68 0.70 10.05 2.88
C ALA A 68 0.28 8.84 3.72
N PHE A 69 1.20 8.26 4.47
CA PHE A 69 0.90 7.08 5.28
C PHE A 69 1.64 7.10 6.61
N ASP A 70 1.07 6.39 7.59
CA ASP A 70 1.64 6.19 8.93
C ASP A 70 1.49 4.73 9.36
N GLY A 71 2.42 4.28 10.19
CA GLY A 71 2.39 2.93 10.75
C GLY A 71 1.34 2.80 11.84
N SER A 72 0.42 1.87 11.66
CA SER A 72 -0.65 1.57 12.62
C SER A 72 -0.42 0.27 13.41
N GLY A 73 0.56 -0.54 13.01
CA GLY A 73 0.93 -1.77 13.70
C GLY A 73 2.35 -2.23 13.38
N ASP A 74 2.99 -2.80 14.39
CA ASP A 74 4.35 -3.31 14.31
C ASP A 74 4.37 -4.80 13.95
N SER A 75 5.51 -5.29 13.46
CA SER A 75 5.75 -6.72 13.25
C SER A 75 7.00 -7.15 13.97
N SER A 76 6.88 -8.21 14.78
CA SER A 76 8.00 -8.74 15.57
C SER A 76 8.29 -10.18 15.21
N LEU A 77 9.56 -10.54 15.19
CA LEU A 77 10.06 -11.90 15.03
C LEU A 77 11.06 -12.20 16.14
N THR A 78 10.97 -13.40 16.69
CA THR A 78 11.88 -13.91 17.73
C THR A 78 12.53 -15.20 17.22
N PRO A 79 13.53 -15.07 16.32
CA PRO A 79 14.14 -16.23 15.67
C PRO A 79 14.97 -17.09 16.64
N THR A 80 15.38 -16.52 17.78
CA THR A 80 16.10 -17.22 18.86
C THR A 80 15.56 -16.78 20.20
N SER A 81 15.73 -17.57 21.23
CA SER A 81 15.32 -17.21 22.62
C SER A 81 16.05 -15.98 23.19
N VAL A 82 17.03 -15.45 22.47
CA VAL A 82 17.94 -14.39 22.98
C VAL A 82 17.58 -13.01 22.46
N ALA A 83 16.92 -12.88 21.30
CA ALA A 83 16.63 -11.58 20.68
C ALA A 83 15.30 -11.54 19.94
N THR A 84 14.55 -10.46 20.17
CA THR A 84 13.34 -10.09 19.41
C THR A 84 13.65 -8.91 18.50
N TYR A 85 13.27 -9.03 17.24
CA TYR A 85 13.38 -7.99 16.23
C TYR A 85 12.00 -7.46 15.91
N THR A 86 11.82 -6.15 15.99
CA THR A 86 10.55 -5.48 15.67
C THR A 86 10.79 -4.46 14.55
N VAL A 87 9.96 -4.50 13.52
CA VAL A 87 9.96 -3.53 12.44
C VAL A 87 8.65 -2.75 12.48
N LYS A 88 8.78 -1.42 12.44
CA LYS A 88 7.69 -0.46 12.39
C LYS A 88 7.92 0.51 11.24
N ILE A 89 6.92 0.75 10.43
CA ILE A 89 6.87 1.90 9.52
C ILE A 89 6.45 3.10 10.37
N LYS A 90 7.20 4.21 10.33
CA LYS A 90 6.80 5.46 11.02
C LYS A 90 5.81 6.22 10.17
N ASN A 91 6.33 6.88 9.16
CA ASN A 91 5.57 7.70 8.23
C ASN A 91 6.22 7.72 6.86
N GLY A 92 5.49 8.23 5.90
CA GLY A 92 6.02 8.44 4.57
C GLY A 92 4.98 9.01 3.62
N TYR A 93 5.43 9.19 2.39
CA TYR A 93 4.58 9.64 1.29
C TYR A 93 5.00 8.96 -0.01
N SER A 94 4.10 8.94 -0.97
CA SER A 94 4.38 8.46 -2.32
C SER A 94 3.74 9.34 -3.37
N LEU A 95 4.40 9.42 -4.54
CA LEU A 95 3.88 10.04 -5.74
C LEU A 95 3.90 9.02 -6.86
N SER A 96 2.80 8.85 -7.57
CA SER A 96 2.67 7.85 -8.61
C SER A 96 1.78 8.30 -9.77
N VAL A 97 2.03 7.69 -10.91
CA VAL A 97 1.14 7.70 -12.07
C VAL A 97 0.35 6.41 -12.05
N ARG A 98 -0.95 6.51 -12.28
CA ARG A 98 -1.88 5.38 -12.24
C ARG A 98 -2.73 5.32 -13.52
N PRO A 99 -2.23 4.65 -14.58
CA PRO A 99 -3.06 4.29 -15.71
C PRO A 99 -4.11 3.26 -15.29
N PHE A 100 -5.32 3.38 -15.81
CA PHE A 100 -6.42 2.47 -15.49
C PHE A 100 -7.28 2.16 -16.73
N ILE A 101 -7.99 1.06 -16.66
CA ILE A 101 -8.93 0.60 -17.67
C ILE A 101 -10.24 0.20 -17.00
N ALA A 102 -11.35 0.69 -17.52
CA ALA A 102 -12.68 0.24 -17.10
C ALA A 102 -13.03 -1.06 -17.85
N PHE A 103 -13.38 -2.10 -17.11
CA PHE A 103 -13.90 -3.36 -17.69
C PHE A 103 -15.40 -3.26 -17.96
N ASN A 104 -16.11 -2.54 -17.08
CA ASN A 104 -17.52 -2.19 -17.20
C ASN A 104 -17.79 -0.97 -16.30
N ALA A 105 -19.07 -0.62 -16.14
CA ALA A 105 -19.50 0.53 -15.33
C ALA A 105 -19.01 0.51 -13.87
N SER A 106 -18.86 -0.67 -13.28
CA SER A 106 -18.52 -0.82 -11.86
C SER A 106 -17.08 -1.26 -11.65
N TRP A 107 -16.51 -2.07 -12.54
CA TRP A 107 -15.20 -2.67 -12.35
C TRP A 107 -14.13 -2.03 -13.24
N GLY A 108 -12.96 -1.86 -12.67
CA GLY A 108 -11.77 -1.46 -13.41
C GLY A 108 -10.51 -2.09 -12.87
N GLY A 109 -9.49 -2.07 -13.70
CA GLY A 109 -8.12 -2.45 -13.34
C GLY A 109 -7.20 -1.26 -13.47
N TYR A 110 -6.10 -1.25 -12.73
CA TYR A 110 -5.07 -0.22 -12.87
C TYR A 110 -3.67 -0.76 -12.62
N ALA A 111 -2.71 -0.09 -13.20
CA ALA A 111 -1.31 -0.21 -12.84
C ALA A 111 -0.87 1.04 -12.04
N LYS A 112 0.23 0.93 -11.31
CA LYS A 112 0.83 2.03 -10.56
C LYS A 112 2.33 2.04 -10.79
N LEU A 113 2.89 3.22 -11.03
CA LEU A 113 4.33 3.43 -11.11
C LEU A 113 4.67 4.74 -10.41
N GLY A 114 5.65 4.72 -9.50
CA GLY A 114 5.98 5.92 -8.75
C GLY A 114 7.21 5.79 -7.85
N ARG A 115 7.32 6.74 -6.93
CA ARG A 115 8.35 6.80 -5.90
C ARG A 115 7.69 6.90 -4.53
N GLN A 116 8.25 6.19 -3.58
CA GLN A 116 7.84 6.21 -2.18
C GLN A 116 9.02 6.58 -1.31
N PHE A 117 8.75 7.43 -0.32
CA PHE A 117 9.71 7.91 0.67
C PHE A 117 9.13 7.67 2.05
N GLY A 118 9.96 7.30 3.00
CA GLY A 118 9.48 7.07 4.36
C GLY A 118 10.59 6.76 5.33
N THR A 119 10.19 6.56 6.58
CA THR A 119 11.06 6.19 7.69
C THR A 119 10.53 4.90 8.32
N GLN A 120 11.44 3.98 8.55
CA GLN A 120 11.15 2.75 9.29
C GLN A 120 12.04 2.70 10.53
N THR A 121 11.51 2.17 11.63
CA THR A 121 12.23 1.90 12.85
C THR A 121 12.45 0.40 12.99
N THR A 122 13.67 0.02 13.27
CA THR A 122 14.00 -1.36 13.67
C THR A 122 14.42 -1.36 15.12
N VAL A 123 13.73 -2.15 15.95
CA VAL A 123 14.06 -2.34 17.37
C VAL A 123 14.59 -3.74 17.54
N VAL A 124 15.76 -3.85 18.18
CA VAL A 124 16.36 -5.12 18.60
C VAL A 124 16.34 -5.15 20.11
N LYS A 125 15.63 -6.10 20.69
CA LYS A 125 15.51 -6.30 22.13
C LYS A 125 16.15 -7.63 22.50
N THR A 126 17.11 -7.58 23.42
CA THR A 126 17.74 -8.74 24.05
C THR A 126 17.40 -8.78 25.55
N SER A 127 17.82 -9.83 26.25
CA SER A 127 17.63 -9.92 27.71
C SER A 127 18.30 -8.79 28.51
N VAL A 128 19.33 -8.15 27.95
CA VAL A 128 20.17 -7.15 28.68
C VAL A 128 20.13 -5.76 28.03
N SER A 129 19.61 -5.61 26.82
CA SER A 129 19.62 -4.33 26.10
C SER A 129 18.47 -4.20 25.09
N GLN A 130 18.12 -2.95 24.80
CA GLN A 130 17.24 -2.59 23.71
C GLN A 130 17.90 -1.50 22.87
N LYS A 131 17.98 -1.73 21.55
CA LYS A 131 18.50 -0.76 20.58
C LYS A 131 17.42 -0.45 19.54
N SER A 132 17.17 0.83 19.33
CA SER A 132 16.28 1.32 18.27
C SER A 132 17.08 2.07 17.23
N THR A 133 16.79 1.83 15.96
CA THR A 133 17.46 2.47 14.83
C THR A 133 16.42 2.90 13.81
N ASP A 134 16.41 4.19 13.49
CA ASP A 134 15.60 4.75 12.41
C ASP A 134 16.38 4.73 11.10
N SER A 135 15.70 4.37 10.02
CA SER A 135 16.27 4.34 8.67
C SER A 135 15.28 4.97 7.70
N SER A 136 15.71 6.02 7.01
CA SER A 136 14.94 6.59 5.91
C SER A 136 15.15 5.77 4.63
N TYR A 137 14.12 5.67 3.82
CA TYR A 137 14.19 4.98 2.53
C TYR A 137 13.53 5.78 1.42
N ALA A 138 14.06 5.58 0.21
CA ALA A 138 13.45 6.01 -1.04
C ALA A 138 13.43 4.81 -1.98
N GLN A 139 12.27 4.48 -2.52
CA GLN A 139 12.12 3.28 -3.35
C GLN A 139 11.17 3.52 -4.53
N THR A 140 11.41 2.83 -5.63
CA THR A 140 10.47 2.78 -6.74
C THR A 140 9.33 1.83 -6.38
N VAL A 141 8.11 2.26 -6.66
CA VAL A 141 6.90 1.45 -6.47
C VAL A 141 6.26 1.17 -7.82
N TYR A 142 5.86 -0.05 -8.04
CA TYR A 142 5.05 -0.49 -9.17
C TYR A 142 4.05 -1.52 -8.68
N GLY A 143 2.86 -1.49 -9.21
CA GLY A 143 1.79 -2.34 -8.73
C GLY A 143 0.66 -2.52 -9.71
N LEU A 144 -0.21 -3.42 -9.36
CA LEU A 144 -1.45 -3.70 -10.05
C LEU A 144 -2.59 -3.70 -9.04
N GLY A 145 -3.75 -3.25 -9.47
CA GLY A 145 -4.93 -3.26 -8.63
C GLY A 145 -6.22 -3.38 -9.40
N ILE A 146 -7.25 -3.68 -8.66
CA ILE A 146 -8.63 -3.69 -9.14
C ILE A 146 -9.44 -2.69 -8.32
N SER A 147 -10.43 -2.12 -8.94
CA SER A 147 -11.35 -1.19 -8.30
C SER A 147 -12.79 -1.52 -8.62
N TYR A 148 -13.66 -1.26 -7.66
CA TYR A 148 -15.10 -1.40 -7.78
C TYR A 148 -15.79 -0.10 -7.37
N ASN A 149 -16.62 0.45 -8.24
CA ASN A 149 -17.46 1.60 -7.94
C ASN A 149 -18.75 1.11 -7.28
N ILE A 150 -18.94 1.42 -6.02
CA ILE A 150 -20.18 1.11 -5.26
C ILE A 150 -21.32 1.99 -5.80
N ASN A 151 -21.00 3.24 -6.09
CA ASN A 151 -21.90 4.24 -6.68
C ASN A 151 -21.04 5.33 -7.35
N PRO A 152 -21.64 6.39 -7.95
CA PRO A 152 -20.91 7.47 -8.63
C PRO A 152 -19.80 8.13 -7.84
N LYS A 153 -19.95 8.19 -6.51
CA LYS A 153 -19.02 8.89 -5.63
C LYS A 153 -18.10 7.95 -4.85
N TRP A 154 -18.56 6.76 -4.52
CA TRP A 154 -17.82 5.85 -3.65
C TRP A 154 -17.29 4.64 -4.41
N GLY A 155 -16.08 4.27 -4.09
CA GLY A 155 -15.47 3.05 -4.61
C GLY A 155 -14.53 2.40 -3.61
N ILE A 156 -14.26 1.13 -3.84
CA ILE A 156 -13.25 0.35 -3.12
C ILE A 156 -12.19 -0.10 -4.09
N SER A 157 -11.00 -0.35 -3.59
CA SER A 157 -9.90 -0.87 -4.40
C SER A 157 -9.07 -1.87 -3.59
N SER A 158 -8.45 -2.79 -4.31
CA SER A 158 -7.41 -3.66 -3.78
C SER A 158 -6.21 -3.58 -4.69
N GLU A 159 -5.01 -3.52 -4.10
CA GLU A 159 -3.77 -3.42 -4.86
C GLU A 159 -2.71 -4.36 -4.32
N TYR A 160 -1.85 -4.81 -5.20
CA TYR A 160 -0.61 -5.49 -4.90
C TYR A 160 0.55 -4.67 -5.47
N VAL A 161 1.47 -4.29 -4.60
CA VAL A 161 2.57 -3.38 -4.92
C VAL A 161 3.89 -4.08 -4.67
N TRP A 162 4.80 -3.93 -5.61
CA TRP A 162 6.22 -4.28 -5.47
C TRP A 162 7.03 -3.01 -5.27
N THR A 163 8.05 -3.10 -4.44
CA THR A 163 8.99 -2.00 -4.23
C THR A 163 10.41 -2.47 -4.52
N LYS A 164 11.18 -1.60 -5.18
CA LYS A 164 12.60 -1.82 -5.43
C LYS A 164 13.39 -0.71 -4.72
N LYS A 165 14.32 -1.08 -3.86
CA LYS A 165 15.17 -0.14 -3.14
C LYS A 165 16.46 0.10 -3.93
N GLY A 166 16.60 1.30 -4.56
CA GLY A 166 17.81 1.71 -5.29
C GLY A 166 18.21 0.71 -6.37
N ASP A 167 19.50 0.57 -6.58
CA ASP A 167 20.09 -0.38 -7.56
C ASP A 167 20.28 -1.81 -7.00
N SER A 168 19.94 -2.05 -5.75
CA SER A 168 20.02 -3.38 -5.15
C SER A 168 18.91 -4.29 -5.68
N GLU A 169 19.26 -5.31 -6.44
CA GLU A 169 18.33 -6.30 -6.96
C GLU A 169 17.72 -7.20 -5.87
N THR A 170 18.31 -7.20 -4.69
CA THR A 170 18.02 -8.14 -3.61
C THR A 170 16.85 -7.70 -2.72
N ASN A 171 16.61 -6.39 -2.56
CA ASN A 171 15.60 -5.88 -1.63
C ASN A 171 14.24 -5.64 -2.31
N LYS A 172 13.55 -6.71 -2.66
CA LYS A 172 12.17 -6.67 -3.16
C LYS A 172 11.20 -6.84 -2.00
N ASN A 173 10.54 -5.74 -1.61
CA ASN A 173 9.43 -5.80 -0.69
C ASN A 173 8.11 -5.79 -1.48
N THR A 174 7.10 -6.42 -0.92
CA THR A 174 5.76 -6.41 -1.49
C THR A 174 4.78 -5.86 -0.47
N SER A 175 3.65 -5.36 -0.93
CA SER A 175 2.55 -4.99 -0.05
C SER A 175 1.21 -5.30 -0.69
N MET A 176 0.25 -5.69 0.13
CA MET A 176 -1.17 -5.75 -0.24
C MET A 176 -1.89 -4.60 0.44
N GLY A 177 -2.78 -3.95 -0.30
CA GLY A 177 -3.61 -2.87 0.22
C GLY A 177 -5.07 -3.03 -0.18
N ILE A 178 -5.93 -2.51 0.68
CA ILE A 178 -7.34 -2.25 0.39
C ILE A 178 -7.65 -0.81 0.73
N GLY A 179 -8.49 -0.16 -0.07
CA GLY A 179 -8.83 1.24 0.15
C GLY A 179 -10.26 1.55 -0.20
N ILE A 180 -10.76 2.61 0.41
CA ILE A 180 -12.04 3.25 0.08
C ILE A 180 -11.71 4.61 -0.50
N ARG A 181 -12.37 4.97 -1.59
CA ARG A 181 -12.20 6.26 -2.26
C ARG A 181 -13.54 6.99 -2.40
N TYR A 182 -13.47 8.30 -2.41
CA TYR A 182 -14.57 9.22 -2.65
C TYR A 182 -14.22 10.15 -3.80
N LYS A 183 -15.15 10.35 -4.73
CA LYS A 183 -15.08 11.33 -5.83
C LYS A 183 -15.74 12.63 -5.37
N PHE A 184 -15.02 13.74 -5.44
CA PHE A 184 -15.50 15.09 -5.10
C PHE A 184 -16.34 15.71 -6.21
#